data_a2c1a3c7f8722c6b8baaccdac5cc8fc5
#
_entry.id   a2c1a3c7f8722c6b8baaccdac5cc8fc5
#
_cell.length_a   1.000
_cell.length_b   1.000
_cell.length_c   1.000
_cell.angle_alpha   90.00
_cell.angle_beta   90.00
_cell.angle_gamma   90.00
#
_symmetry.space_group_name_H-M   'P 1'
#
loop_
_entity.id
_entity.type
_entity.pdbx_description
1 polymer ?
#
loop_
_entity_poly.entity_id
_entity_poly.type
_entity_poly.pdbx_seq_one_letter_code
_entity_poly.pdbx_strand_id
1 'polypeptide(L)'
;MDEIIHHLAVFVSRLWQIHIFEEGNTRTTAVFFIKYLRTLGFDATNDIFAENAWYFRNALVRANYNDLKNGIHETTEYLELFLRNLLLDEKNELHNRAMHIGGVFDGTKKVNIQSANSEVLKCQNGTLELSFEELAILKILKTEPTATQKRIAELSGKSERTIKRRTVEMQVKGLICRENGKRNGRWKILVEI
;
A
#
# COMPACT_ATOMS: atom_id res chain seq x y z
N MET A 1 28.78 -1.48 9.09
CA MET A 1 27.57 -2.14 8.51
C MET A 1 26.62 -1.09 7.94
N ASP A 2 26.34 0.00 8.63
CA ASP A 2 25.42 1.08 8.18
C ASP A 2 25.81 1.66 6.81
N GLU A 3 27.09 1.88 6.58
CA GLU A 3 27.59 2.35 5.31
C GLU A 3 27.33 1.37 4.15
N ILE A 4 27.46 0.06 4.42
CA ILE A 4 27.16 -0.99 3.44
C ILE A 4 25.64 -0.97 3.12
N ILE A 5 24.78 -0.91 4.14
CA ILE A 5 23.33 -0.84 3.98
C ILE A 5 22.95 0.39 3.15
N HIS A 6 23.51 1.55 3.46
CA HIS A 6 23.28 2.77 2.70
C HIS A 6 23.68 2.60 1.23
N HIS A 7 24.89 2.09 0.96
CA HIS A 7 25.34 1.84 -0.42
C HIS A 7 24.43 0.85 -1.17
N LEU A 8 23.98 -0.21 -0.51
CA LEU A 8 23.05 -1.18 -1.10
C LEU A 8 21.67 -0.55 -1.38
N ALA A 9 21.17 0.31 -0.50
CA ALA A 9 19.92 1.04 -0.70
C ALA A 9 20.02 1.99 -1.90
N VAL A 10 21.08 2.77 -2.00
CA VAL A 10 21.36 3.64 -3.15
C VAL A 10 21.47 2.81 -4.43
N PHE A 11 22.24 1.73 -4.41
CA PHE A 11 22.42 0.85 -5.56
C PHE A 11 21.10 0.28 -6.07
N VAL A 12 20.29 -0.33 -5.21
CA VAL A 12 19.02 -0.95 -5.62
C VAL A 12 18.00 0.09 -6.09
N SER A 13 17.99 1.28 -5.49
CA SER A 13 17.09 2.37 -5.91
C SER A 13 17.43 2.86 -7.32
N ARG A 14 18.72 3.08 -7.61
CA ARG A 14 19.19 3.51 -8.93
C ARG A 14 18.99 2.44 -9.99
N LEU A 15 19.21 1.18 -9.65
CA LEU A 15 18.92 0.05 -10.53
C LEU A 15 17.45 -0.01 -10.91
N TRP A 16 16.54 0.16 -9.92
CA TRP A 16 15.10 0.18 -10.16
C TRP A 16 14.66 1.34 -11.05
N GLN A 17 15.29 2.50 -10.95
CA GLN A 17 14.99 3.70 -11.72
C GLN A 17 15.20 3.52 -13.24
N ILE A 18 16.03 2.57 -13.66
CA ILE A 18 16.29 2.30 -15.09
C ILE A 18 15.00 1.86 -15.82
N HIS A 19 14.05 1.21 -15.13
CA HIS A 19 12.74 0.80 -15.68
C HIS A 19 12.84 0.09 -17.04
N ILE A 20 13.56 -1.02 -17.09
CA ILE A 20 13.85 -1.78 -18.33
C ILE A 20 12.58 -2.38 -18.96
N PHE A 21 11.56 -2.69 -18.15
CA PHE A 21 10.34 -3.36 -18.57
C PHE A 21 9.14 -2.41 -18.46
N GLU A 22 8.12 -2.61 -19.30
CA GLU A 22 6.84 -1.91 -19.17
C GLU A 22 6.15 -2.22 -17.86
N GLU A 23 6.19 -3.50 -17.42
CA GLU A 23 5.64 -3.96 -16.16
C GLU A 23 6.61 -4.87 -15.41
N GLY A 24 6.43 -5.01 -14.08
CA GLY A 24 7.19 -5.95 -13.27
C GLY A 24 8.57 -5.48 -12.82
N ASN A 25 8.95 -4.21 -13.06
CA ASN A 25 10.27 -3.69 -12.69
C ASN A 25 10.61 -3.94 -11.21
N THR A 26 9.69 -3.69 -10.29
CA THR A 26 9.93 -3.92 -8.86
C THR A 26 10.20 -5.39 -8.53
N ARG A 27 9.44 -6.30 -9.15
CA ARG A 27 9.62 -7.75 -8.95
C ARG A 27 10.97 -8.21 -9.50
N THR A 28 11.32 -7.77 -10.70
CA THR A 28 12.59 -8.12 -11.34
C THR A 28 13.77 -7.57 -10.55
N THR A 29 13.65 -6.32 -10.05
CA THR A 29 14.68 -5.72 -9.19
C THR A 29 14.84 -6.51 -7.90
N ALA A 30 13.77 -6.94 -7.25
CA ALA A 30 13.84 -7.77 -6.04
C ALA A 30 14.56 -9.10 -6.30
N VAL A 31 14.18 -9.82 -7.36
CA VAL A 31 14.82 -11.10 -7.73
C VAL A 31 16.30 -10.92 -8.06
N PHE A 32 16.65 -9.92 -8.86
CA PHE A 32 18.03 -9.59 -9.16
C PHE A 32 18.80 -9.26 -7.87
N PHE A 33 18.23 -8.42 -7.02
CA PHE A 33 18.90 -7.95 -5.82
C PHE A 33 19.15 -9.09 -4.81
N ILE A 34 18.20 -10.01 -4.63
CA ILE A 34 18.41 -11.22 -3.84
C ILE A 34 19.60 -12.03 -4.36
N LYS A 35 19.65 -12.25 -5.69
CA LYS A 35 20.78 -12.98 -6.29
C LYS A 35 22.09 -12.24 -6.10
N TYR A 36 22.10 -10.94 -6.28
CA TYR A 36 23.28 -10.10 -6.09
C TYR A 36 23.79 -10.16 -4.63
N LEU A 37 22.89 -10.02 -3.65
CA LEU A 37 23.25 -10.14 -2.23
C LEU A 37 23.87 -11.49 -1.90
N ARG A 38 23.35 -12.58 -2.49
CA ARG A 38 23.93 -13.91 -2.32
C ARG A 38 25.35 -14.04 -2.89
N THR A 39 25.66 -13.35 -3.98
CA THR A 39 27.05 -13.31 -4.50
C THR A 39 28.00 -12.57 -3.57
N LEU A 40 27.49 -11.67 -2.74
CA LEU A 40 28.24 -10.94 -1.71
C LEU A 40 28.35 -11.73 -0.39
N GLY A 41 27.76 -12.93 -0.32
CA GLY A 41 27.79 -13.78 0.87
C GLY A 41 26.66 -13.54 1.88
N PHE A 42 25.65 -12.74 1.55
CA PHE A 42 24.49 -12.55 2.40
C PHE A 42 23.45 -13.66 2.19
N ASP A 43 22.84 -14.13 3.28
CA ASP A 43 21.70 -15.06 3.20
C ASP A 43 20.38 -14.30 3.00
N ALA A 44 20.14 -13.89 1.76
CA ALA A 44 18.93 -13.16 1.40
C ALA A 44 17.87 -14.10 0.83
N THR A 45 16.69 -14.14 1.47
CA THR A 45 15.52 -14.91 1.04
C THR A 45 14.47 -14.02 0.40
N ASN A 46 13.45 -14.64 -0.22
CA ASN A 46 12.34 -13.90 -0.83
C ASN A 46 11.24 -13.56 0.18
N ASP A 47 11.27 -14.11 1.39
CA ASP A 47 10.14 -14.06 2.32
C ASP A 47 9.80 -12.64 2.72
N ILE A 48 10.77 -11.86 3.16
CA ILE A 48 10.56 -10.46 3.54
C ILE A 48 10.09 -9.59 2.36
N PHE A 49 10.52 -9.89 1.12
CA PHE A 49 10.04 -9.21 -0.09
C PHE A 49 8.59 -9.56 -0.40
N ALA A 50 8.18 -10.82 -0.20
CA ALA A 50 6.81 -11.26 -0.42
C ALA A 50 5.85 -10.65 0.61
N GLU A 51 6.23 -10.65 1.88
CA GLU A 51 5.46 -10.10 2.97
C GLU A 51 5.33 -8.57 2.88
N ASN A 52 6.40 -7.90 2.45
CA ASN A 52 6.49 -6.44 2.43
C ASN A 52 6.61 -5.86 1.02
N ALA A 53 6.01 -6.49 0.00
CA ALA A 53 6.15 -6.10 -1.40
C ALA A 53 5.73 -4.64 -1.68
N TRP A 54 4.66 -4.16 -1.04
CA TRP A 54 4.21 -2.78 -1.15
C TRP A 54 5.15 -1.80 -0.46
N TYR A 55 5.69 -2.18 0.69
CA TYR A 55 6.66 -1.37 1.38
C TYR A 55 7.93 -1.19 0.54
N PHE A 56 8.49 -2.29 0.05
CA PHE A 56 9.69 -2.26 -0.80
C PHE A 56 9.49 -1.39 -2.04
N ARG A 57 8.34 -1.53 -2.74
CA ARG A 57 8.00 -0.68 -3.90
C ARG A 57 7.92 0.80 -3.51
N ASN A 58 7.22 1.13 -2.43
CA ASN A 58 7.05 2.52 -1.99
C ASN A 58 8.37 3.13 -1.52
N ALA A 59 9.23 2.34 -0.87
CA ALA A 59 10.57 2.76 -0.47
C ALA A 59 11.47 3.07 -1.68
N LEU A 60 11.39 2.26 -2.76
CA LEU A 60 12.07 2.54 -4.03
C LEU A 60 11.56 3.85 -4.67
N VAL A 61 10.25 4.06 -4.68
CA VAL A 61 9.67 5.33 -5.15
C VAL A 61 10.19 6.49 -4.33
N ARG A 62 10.16 6.37 -2.98
CA ARG A 62 10.57 7.45 -2.08
C ARG A 62 12.05 7.78 -2.18
N ALA A 63 12.90 6.77 -2.47
CA ALA A 63 14.33 6.94 -2.69
C ALA A 63 14.68 7.68 -4.01
N ASN A 64 13.72 7.85 -4.91
CA ASN A 64 13.90 8.53 -6.19
C ASN A 64 12.97 9.73 -6.40
N TYR A 65 12.15 10.08 -5.40
CA TYR A 65 11.18 11.16 -5.53
C TYR A 65 11.68 12.47 -4.94
N ASN A 66 11.69 13.49 -5.77
CA ASN A 66 12.00 14.87 -5.40
C ASN A 66 10.85 15.79 -5.79
N ASP A 67 10.41 16.64 -4.85
CA ASP A 67 9.52 17.77 -5.10
C ASP A 67 10.10 19.01 -4.39
N LEU A 68 11.05 19.63 -5.04
CA LEU A 68 11.81 20.77 -4.48
C LEU A 68 10.90 21.98 -4.21
N LYS A 69 9.76 22.10 -4.91
CA LYS A 69 8.80 23.19 -4.68
C LYS A 69 8.14 23.09 -3.32
N ASN A 70 7.91 21.85 -2.86
CA ASN A 70 7.31 21.54 -1.57
C ASN A 70 8.35 21.14 -0.52
N GLY A 71 9.66 21.31 -0.80
CA GLY A 71 10.73 20.98 0.14
C GLY A 71 10.92 19.49 0.37
N ILE A 72 10.47 18.64 -0.55
CA ILE A 72 10.57 17.20 -0.44
C ILE A 72 11.80 16.72 -1.20
N HIS A 73 12.70 16.05 -0.48
CA HIS A 73 13.91 15.44 -1.03
C HIS A 73 13.82 13.93 -1.07
N GLU A 74 14.54 13.30 -1.99
CA GLU A 74 14.73 11.84 -2.01
C GLU A 74 15.37 11.37 -0.69
N THR A 75 14.99 10.17 -0.21
CA THR A 75 15.59 9.55 0.97
C THR A 75 15.61 8.03 0.84
N THR A 76 16.73 7.44 1.22
CA THR A 76 16.92 5.97 1.26
C THR A 76 16.57 5.34 2.59
N GLU A 77 16.21 6.13 3.61
CA GLU A 77 15.94 5.66 4.97
C GLU A 77 14.99 4.47 5.04
N TYR A 78 13.91 4.50 4.25
CA TYR A 78 12.92 3.42 4.21
C TYR A 78 13.49 2.13 3.59
N LEU A 79 14.34 2.26 2.56
CA LEU A 79 15.07 1.11 2.01
C LEU A 79 16.09 0.57 3.00
N GLU A 80 16.76 1.44 3.73
CA GLU A 80 17.73 1.04 4.75
C GLU A 80 17.06 0.26 5.88
N LEU A 81 15.88 0.70 6.37
CA LEU A 81 15.09 -0.05 7.34
C LEU A 81 14.71 -1.45 6.82
N PHE A 82 14.28 -1.53 5.56
CA PHE A 82 13.96 -2.81 4.93
C PHE A 82 15.21 -3.72 4.84
N LEU A 83 16.36 -3.16 4.45
CA LEU A 83 17.60 -3.91 4.32
C LEU A 83 18.17 -4.35 5.69
N ARG A 84 17.97 -3.56 6.73
CA ARG A 84 18.33 -3.96 8.10
C ARG A 84 17.55 -5.19 8.56
N ASN A 85 16.25 -5.23 8.27
CA ASN A 85 15.44 -6.41 8.56
C ASN A 85 15.90 -7.62 7.72
N LEU A 86 16.25 -7.41 6.45
CA LEU A 86 16.67 -8.48 5.55
C LEU A 86 18.06 -9.07 5.89
N LEU A 87 19.02 -8.22 6.24
CA LEU A 87 20.43 -8.59 6.33
C LEU A 87 20.94 -8.73 7.76
N LEU A 88 20.27 -8.11 8.72
CA LEU A 88 20.66 -8.10 10.14
C LEU A 88 19.62 -8.73 11.06
N ASP A 89 18.53 -9.30 10.50
CA ASP A 89 17.40 -9.86 11.26
C ASP A 89 16.81 -8.87 12.29
N GLU A 90 16.95 -7.56 12.02
CA GLU A 90 16.30 -6.54 12.82
C GLU A 90 14.78 -6.60 12.60
N LYS A 91 14.01 -6.20 13.61
CA LYS A 91 12.53 -6.20 13.55
C LYS A 91 11.99 -4.78 13.51
N ASN A 92 12.49 -3.99 12.58
CA ASN A 92 11.97 -2.65 12.36
C ASN A 92 10.54 -2.73 11.80
N GLU A 93 9.64 -1.92 12.32
CA GLU A 93 8.29 -1.82 11.80
C GLU A 93 8.27 -1.10 10.45
N LEU A 94 7.73 -1.77 9.43
CA LEU A 94 7.72 -1.30 8.05
C LEU A 94 6.35 -0.67 7.70
N HIS A 95 6.19 0.62 7.99
CA HIS A 95 4.93 1.34 7.79
C HIS A 95 4.88 2.09 6.46
N ASN A 96 4.02 1.66 5.52
CA ASN A 96 3.79 2.34 4.25
C ASN A 96 3.33 3.80 4.43
N ARG A 97 2.60 4.08 5.50
CA ARG A 97 2.04 5.41 5.78
C ARG A 97 3.13 6.45 6.07
N ALA A 98 4.28 6.04 6.60
CA ALA A 98 5.41 6.93 6.88
C ALA A 98 6.03 7.53 5.60
N MET A 99 5.84 6.89 4.45
CA MET A 99 6.34 7.33 3.15
C MET A 99 5.40 8.30 2.41
N HIS A 100 4.24 8.63 2.98
CA HIS A 100 3.26 9.51 2.36
C HIS A 100 3.74 10.96 2.34
N ILE A 101 3.73 11.58 1.15
CA ILE A 101 4.26 12.94 0.91
C ILE A 101 3.24 14.05 1.28
N GLY A 102 1.98 13.70 1.53
CA GLY A 102 0.92 14.66 1.86
C GLY A 102 0.74 14.99 3.35
N GLY A 103 1.60 14.51 4.23
CA GLY A 103 1.61 14.82 5.66
C GLY A 103 2.82 15.65 6.02
N VAL A 104 2.64 16.69 6.81
CA VAL A 104 3.73 17.47 7.41
C VAL A 104 4.60 16.51 8.23
N PHE A 105 5.76 16.16 7.71
CA PHE A 105 6.74 15.35 8.41
C PHE A 105 7.57 16.31 9.29
N ASP A 106 7.13 16.49 10.53
CA ASP A 106 7.96 17.12 11.55
C ASP A 106 8.95 16.07 12.10
N GLY A 107 10.19 16.12 11.62
CA GLY A 107 11.26 15.16 11.89
C GLY A 107 11.76 15.11 13.34
N THR A 108 11.03 15.65 14.33
CA THR A 108 11.45 15.73 15.73
C THR A 108 10.47 15.10 16.73
N LYS A 109 9.37 14.53 16.28
CA LYS A 109 8.45 13.84 17.19
C LYS A 109 8.47 12.35 16.92
N LYS A 110 8.99 11.58 17.90
CA LYS A 110 8.51 10.22 18.12
C LYS A 110 6.99 10.33 18.18
N VAL A 111 6.33 10.00 17.07
CA VAL A 111 4.88 10.08 16.98
C VAL A 111 4.34 8.99 17.88
N ASN A 112 3.95 9.41 19.07
CA ASN A 112 2.98 8.68 19.86
C ASN A 112 1.70 8.66 19.01
N ILE A 113 1.43 7.54 18.33
CA ILE A 113 0.28 7.35 17.44
C ILE A 113 -0.98 7.17 18.31
N GLN A 114 -1.36 8.25 18.96
CA GLN A 114 -2.67 8.43 19.57
C GLN A 114 -3.21 9.78 19.12
N SER A 115 -3.77 9.83 17.98
CA SER A 115 -4.60 10.92 17.43
C SER A 115 -4.11 11.50 16.11
N ALA A 116 -4.42 10.80 15.03
CA ALA A 116 -4.79 11.45 13.78
C ALA A 116 -5.97 10.66 13.23
N ASN A 117 -7.13 11.26 13.26
CA ASN A 117 -8.43 10.79 12.81
C ASN A 117 -8.38 9.91 11.56
N SER A 118 -8.10 8.62 11.70
CA SER A 118 -8.84 7.63 10.96
C SER A 118 -10.19 7.59 11.66
N GLU A 119 -11.25 8.01 11.02
CA GLU A 119 -12.59 7.59 11.41
C GLU A 119 -12.62 6.07 11.31
N VAL A 120 -12.17 5.43 12.39
CA VAL A 120 -12.41 4.01 12.64
C VAL A 120 -13.86 3.95 13.03
N LEU A 121 -14.72 3.70 12.05
CA LEU A 121 -16.10 3.37 12.29
C LEU A 121 -16.15 2.09 13.11
N LYS A 122 -16.40 2.24 14.41
CA LYS A 122 -16.65 1.12 15.32
C LYS A 122 -17.98 0.49 14.94
N CYS A 123 -17.93 -0.60 14.22
CA CYS A 123 -19.05 -1.52 14.18
C CYS A 123 -19.07 -2.32 15.48
N GLN A 124 -20.23 -2.58 16.03
CA GLN A 124 -20.46 -3.18 17.36
C GLN A 124 -19.99 -4.64 17.51
N ASN A 125 -19.20 -5.18 16.60
CA ASN A 125 -18.59 -6.51 16.74
C ASN A 125 -17.28 -6.58 15.95
N GLY A 126 -16.19 -6.08 16.53
CA GLY A 126 -14.85 -6.20 15.99
C GLY A 126 -14.46 -5.02 15.08
N THR A 127 -13.21 -4.63 15.16
CA THR A 127 -12.61 -3.54 14.35
C THR A 127 -12.52 -3.99 12.89
N LEU A 128 -13.48 -3.60 12.05
CA LEU A 128 -13.42 -3.81 10.60
C LEU A 128 -12.53 -2.70 10.01
N GLU A 129 -11.31 -3.05 9.63
CA GLU A 129 -10.45 -2.18 8.85
C GLU A 129 -10.97 -2.10 7.41
N LEU A 130 -11.71 -1.05 7.10
CA LEU A 130 -12.19 -0.77 5.76
C LEU A 130 -11.08 -0.08 4.96
N SER A 131 -10.77 -0.60 3.78
CA SER A 131 -9.85 0.05 2.86
C SER A 131 -10.48 1.34 2.30
N PHE A 132 -9.64 2.28 1.87
CA PHE A 132 -10.10 3.52 1.25
C PHE A 132 -11.01 3.29 0.04
N GLU A 133 -10.75 2.23 -0.74
CA GLU A 133 -11.58 1.83 -1.88
C GLU A 133 -12.95 1.30 -1.43
N GLU A 134 -13.00 0.52 -0.36
CA GLU A 134 -14.25 0.01 0.22
C GLU A 134 -15.12 1.15 0.76
N LEU A 135 -14.51 2.12 1.44
CA LEU A 135 -15.21 3.32 1.90
C LEU A 135 -15.79 4.15 0.75
N ALA A 136 -15.02 4.32 -0.34
CA ALA A 136 -15.50 5.03 -1.52
C ALA A 136 -16.71 4.33 -2.15
N ILE A 137 -16.66 3.00 -2.29
CA ILE A 137 -17.79 2.20 -2.80
C ILE A 137 -19.00 2.30 -1.86
N LEU A 138 -18.81 2.19 -0.55
CA LEU A 138 -19.88 2.32 0.42
C LEU A 138 -20.57 3.70 0.36
N LYS A 139 -19.81 4.79 0.22
CA LYS A 139 -20.35 6.15 0.03
C LYS A 139 -21.20 6.24 -1.24
N ILE A 140 -20.74 5.66 -2.36
CA ILE A 140 -21.52 5.63 -3.61
C ILE A 140 -22.81 4.83 -3.41
N LEU A 141 -22.75 3.66 -2.77
CA LEU A 141 -23.92 2.82 -2.52
C LEU A 141 -24.92 3.44 -1.52
N LYS A 142 -24.46 4.28 -0.61
CA LYS A 142 -25.32 5.06 0.29
C LYS A 142 -26.14 6.09 -0.48
N THR A 143 -25.55 6.72 -1.48
CA THR A 143 -26.18 7.72 -2.32
C THR A 143 -27.06 7.11 -3.42
N GLU A 144 -26.54 6.05 -4.07
CA GLU A 144 -27.20 5.35 -5.17
C GLU A 144 -27.27 3.82 -4.88
N PRO A 145 -28.24 3.35 -4.07
CA PRO A 145 -28.34 1.92 -3.69
C PRO A 145 -28.60 0.99 -4.88
N THR A 146 -29.11 1.50 -5.98
CA THR A 146 -29.42 0.73 -7.20
C THR A 146 -28.29 0.78 -8.24
N ALA A 147 -27.16 1.45 -7.94
CA ALA A 147 -26.06 1.60 -8.87
C ALA A 147 -25.55 0.25 -9.41
N THR A 148 -25.39 0.18 -10.72
CA THR A 148 -24.74 -0.98 -11.37
C THR A 148 -23.24 -0.94 -11.13
N GLN A 149 -22.56 -2.09 -11.26
CA GLN A 149 -21.10 -2.13 -11.13
C GLN A 149 -20.39 -1.21 -12.13
N LYS A 150 -20.96 -1.03 -13.33
CA LYS A 150 -20.49 -0.07 -14.32
C LYS A 150 -20.63 1.37 -13.80
N ARG A 151 -21.77 1.71 -13.22
CA ARG A 151 -22.02 3.05 -12.64
C ARG A 151 -21.09 3.35 -11.47
N ILE A 152 -20.84 2.35 -10.60
CA ILE A 152 -19.88 2.48 -9.49
C ILE A 152 -18.47 2.69 -10.04
N ALA A 153 -18.09 2.02 -11.14
CA ALA A 153 -16.81 2.20 -11.80
C ALA A 153 -16.63 3.63 -12.33
N GLU A 154 -17.64 4.16 -13.00
CA GLU A 154 -17.66 5.55 -13.50
C GLU A 154 -17.49 6.57 -12.35
N LEU A 155 -18.27 6.43 -11.27
CA LEU A 155 -18.24 7.36 -10.14
C LEU A 155 -16.95 7.25 -9.31
N SER A 156 -16.34 6.07 -9.24
CA SER A 156 -15.12 5.84 -8.47
C SER A 156 -13.83 6.05 -9.28
N GLY A 157 -13.93 6.26 -10.59
CA GLY A 157 -12.78 6.36 -11.50
C GLY A 157 -11.96 5.06 -11.63
N LYS A 158 -12.56 3.91 -11.32
CA LYS A 158 -11.92 2.60 -11.38
C LYS A 158 -12.44 1.75 -12.53
N SER A 159 -11.69 0.71 -12.93
CA SER A 159 -12.16 -0.22 -13.94
C SER A 159 -13.33 -1.07 -13.43
N GLU A 160 -14.25 -1.44 -14.31
CA GLU A 160 -15.39 -2.31 -13.97
C GLU A 160 -14.92 -3.66 -13.41
N ARG A 161 -13.80 -4.18 -13.90
CA ARG A 161 -13.18 -5.41 -13.41
C ARG A 161 -12.76 -5.27 -11.93
N THR A 162 -12.19 -4.13 -11.56
CA THR A 162 -11.80 -3.82 -10.17
C THR A 162 -13.04 -3.76 -9.27
N ILE A 163 -14.08 -3.05 -9.71
CA ILE A 163 -15.33 -2.95 -8.95
C ILE A 163 -16.02 -4.30 -8.78
N LYS A 164 -16.06 -5.12 -9.82
CA LYS A 164 -16.59 -6.50 -9.72
C LYS A 164 -15.88 -7.31 -8.63
N ARG A 165 -14.55 -7.30 -8.64
CA ARG A 165 -13.74 -7.99 -7.63
C ARG A 165 -14.03 -7.44 -6.23
N ARG A 166 -13.96 -6.13 -6.06
CA ARG A 166 -14.18 -5.48 -4.74
C ARG A 166 -15.57 -5.70 -4.19
N THR A 167 -16.61 -5.61 -5.02
CA THR A 167 -17.98 -5.87 -4.56
C THR A 167 -18.17 -7.32 -4.09
N VAL A 168 -17.52 -8.30 -4.72
CA VAL A 168 -17.53 -9.70 -4.25
C VAL A 168 -16.78 -9.82 -2.92
N GLU A 169 -15.59 -9.25 -2.79
CA GLU A 169 -14.83 -9.25 -1.54
C GLU A 169 -15.63 -8.61 -0.39
N MET A 170 -16.29 -7.48 -0.65
CA MET A 170 -17.14 -6.80 0.34
C MET A 170 -18.38 -7.62 0.74
N GLN A 171 -18.96 -8.39 -0.19
CA GLN A 171 -20.04 -9.32 0.14
C GLN A 171 -19.55 -10.46 1.02
N VAL A 172 -18.37 -11.04 0.73
CA VAL A 172 -17.75 -12.09 1.55
C VAL A 172 -17.43 -11.58 2.95
N LYS A 173 -16.97 -10.34 3.07
CA LYS A 173 -16.71 -9.65 4.34
C LYS A 173 -17.99 -9.27 5.11
N GLY A 174 -19.17 -9.44 4.52
CA GLY A 174 -20.43 -9.04 5.13
C GLY A 174 -20.64 -7.53 5.23
N LEU A 175 -19.96 -6.73 4.40
CA LEU A 175 -20.09 -5.25 4.39
C LEU A 175 -21.32 -4.81 3.61
N ILE A 176 -21.65 -5.52 2.54
CA ILE A 176 -22.78 -5.25 1.66
C ILE A 176 -23.48 -6.56 1.28
N CYS A 177 -24.77 -6.49 0.99
CA CYS A 177 -25.48 -7.57 0.34
C CYS A 177 -26.34 -7.04 -0.81
N ARG A 178 -26.74 -7.92 -1.74
CA ARG A 178 -27.61 -7.57 -2.84
C ARG A 178 -28.99 -8.16 -2.61
N GLU A 179 -30.00 -7.30 -2.52
CA GLU A 179 -31.41 -7.69 -2.38
C GLU A 179 -32.12 -7.64 -3.76
N ASN A 180 -33.19 -8.41 -3.93
CA ASN A 180 -34.11 -8.41 -5.08
C ASN A 180 -33.54 -8.83 -6.45
N GLY A 181 -32.51 -9.69 -6.50
CA GLY A 181 -32.05 -10.38 -7.71
C GLY A 181 -31.35 -9.49 -8.75
N LYS A 182 -31.23 -10.01 -10.00
CA LYS A 182 -30.40 -9.38 -11.03
C LYS A 182 -31.05 -8.18 -11.75
N ARG A 183 -32.37 -8.14 -11.87
CA ARG A 183 -33.07 -7.07 -12.66
C ARG A 183 -33.41 -5.83 -11.85
N ASN A 184 -33.87 -5.98 -10.58
CA ASN A 184 -34.25 -4.87 -9.69
C ASN A 184 -33.41 -4.88 -8.41
N GLY A 185 -32.17 -5.37 -8.48
CA GLY A 185 -31.31 -5.53 -7.31
C GLY A 185 -30.85 -4.18 -6.77
N ARG A 186 -31.01 -4.02 -5.44
CA ARG A 186 -30.40 -2.91 -4.70
C ARG A 186 -29.32 -3.44 -3.77
N TRP A 187 -28.34 -2.60 -3.53
CA TRP A 187 -27.30 -2.87 -2.55
C TRP A 187 -27.76 -2.40 -1.17
N LYS A 188 -27.62 -3.29 -0.20
CA LYS A 188 -27.83 -2.97 1.20
C LYS A 188 -26.50 -2.96 1.91
N ILE A 189 -26.22 -1.89 2.61
CA ILE A 189 -25.03 -1.73 3.44
C ILE A 189 -25.37 -2.38 4.79
N LEU A 190 -24.49 -3.28 5.26
CA LEU A 190 -24.68 -4.05 6.49
C LEU A 190 -23.86 -3.47 7.67
N VAL A 191 -23.08 -2.42 7.42
CA VAL A 191 -22.24 -1.74 8.40
C VAL A 191 -22.64 -0.27 8.49
N GLU A 192 -22.55 0.31 9.67
CA GLU A 192 -22.77 1.74 9.85
C GLU A 192 -21.55 2.53 9.33
N ILE A 193 -21.82 3.55 8.46
CA ILE A 193 -20.80 4.42 7.85
C ILE A 193 -21.13 5.87 8.25
#